data_c49302a230d801b02c7439dd2f32927a
#
_entry.id   c49302a230d801b02c7439dd2f32927a
#
_cell.length_a   1.000
_cell.length_b   1.000
_cell.length_c   1.000
_cell.angle_alpha   90.00
_cell.angle_beta   90.00
_cell.angle_gamma   90.00
#
_symmetry.space_group_name_H-M   'P 1'
#
loop_
_entity.id
_entity.type
_entity.pdbx_description
1 polymer ?
#
loop_
_entity_poly.entity_id
_entity_poly.type
_entity_poly.pdbx_seq_one_letter_code
_entity_poly.pdbx_strand_id
1 'polypeptide(L)'
;MQNGLLHKNDVKRLEEFGSWKKKSFAHNLMSTAHVFSENEDPAHPASNLTKDTLEAWYQPESSELPVEITICLDDSYNLGYLVLKEAVCYSQRVEKYEVFVKEGEIWNSIYTGTVIGYQKIIPVKGKKARGMKIVLHDFRVLPLLTFIGIYPENT
;
A
#
# COMPACT_ATOMS: atom_id res chain seq x y z
N MET A 1 -9.49 -14.31 32.41
CA MET A 1 -8.29 -13.50 32.51
C MET A 1 -8.09 -13.04 33.95
N GLN A 2 -6.89 -13.07 34.42
CA GLN A 2 -6.62 -12.74 35.81
C GLN A 2 -5.99 -11.33 35.92
N ASN A 3 -6.66 -10.44 36.59
CA ASN A 3 -6.08 -9.17 37.07
C ASN A 3 -5.38 -8.32 36.02
N GLY A 4 -5.89 -8.25 34.82
CA GLY A 4 -5.31 -7.47 33.75
C GLY A 4 -4.12 -8.11 33.04
N LEU A 5 -3.71 -9.30 33.47
CA LEU A 5 -2.65 -10.03 32.80
C LEU A 5 -3.17 -10.78 31.59
N LEU A 6 -2.35 -10.85 30.54
CA LEU A 6 -2.70 -11.64 29.37
C LEU A 6 -2.66 -13.13 29.70
N HIS A 7 -3.62 -13.86 29.15
CA HIS A 7 -3.63 -15.31 29.23
C HIS A 7 -2.42 -15.85 28.46
N LYS A 8 -1.85 -16.98 28.90
CA LYS A 8 -0.68 -17.60 28.28
C LYS A 8 -0.86 -17.81 26.77
N ASN A 9 -2.05 -18.25 26.35
CA ASN A 9 -2.33 -18.47 24.93
C ASN A 9 -2.38 -17.16 24.14
N ASP A 10 -2.81 -16.06 24.76
CA ASP A 10 -2.87 -14.77 24.12
C ASP A 10 -1.46 -14.18 23.91
N VAL A 11 -0.58 -14.40 24.87
CA VAL A 11 0.84 -14.01 24.75
C VAL A 11 1.47 -14.76 23.58
N LYS A 12 1.23 -16.07 23.47
CA LYS A 12 1.74 -16.88 22.37
C LYS A 12 1.23 -16.39 21.00
N ARG A 13 -0.04 -16.04 20.90
CA ARG A 13 -0.65 -15.50 19.67
C ARG A 13 0.00 -14.17 19.27
N LEU A 14 0.28 -13.30 20.23
CA LEU A 14 0.95 -12.04 19.96
C LEU A 14 2.37 -12.25 19.45
N GLU A 15 3.09 -13.21 20.02
CA GLU A 15 4.44 -13.57 19.56
C GLU A 15 4.42 -14.14 18.15
N GLU A 16 3.46 -15.02 17.85
CA GLU A 16 3.28 -15.59 16.52
C GLU A 16 2.93 -14.51 15.49
N PHE A 17 2.04 -13.59 15.84
CA PHE A 17 1.67 -12.46 14.97
C PHE A 17 2.86 -11.55 14.71
N GLY A 18 3.62 -11.21 15.73
CA GLY A 18 4.83 -10.39 15.60
C GLY A 18 5.88 -11.04 14.71
N SER A 19 6.10 -12.34 14.86
CA SER A 19 7.01 -13.11 14.04
C SER A 19 6.54 -13.15 12.57
N TRP A 20 5.24 -13.40 12.35
CA TRP A 20 4.63 -13.38 11.02
C TRP A 20 4.81 -12.02 10.35
N LYS A 21 4.50 -10.95 11.07
CA LYS A 21 4.60 -9.58 10.53
C LYS A 21 6.04 -9.25 10.15
N LYS A 22 6.98 -9.56 11.01
CA LYS A 22 8.41 -9.33 10.76
C LYS A 22 8.88 -10.08 9.52
N LYS A 23 8.49 -11.34 9.39
CA LYS A 23 8.86 -12.19 8.25
C LYS A 23 8.20 -11.72 6.96
N SER A 24 6.90 -11.40 7.01
CA SER A 24 6.12 -11.01 5.84
C SER A 24 6.50 -9.65 5.28
N PHE A 25 6.97 -8.72 6.12
CA PHE A 25 7.26 -7.34 5.73
C PHE A 25 8.74 -6.97 5.87
N ALA A 26 9.62 -7.98 5.81
CA ALA A 26 11.06 -7.75 5.97
C ALA A 26 11.70 -7.04 4.78
N HIS A 27 11.16 -7.24 3.56
CA HIS A 27 11.75 -6.70 2.34
C HIS A 27 10.70 -5.98 1.51
N ASN A 28 10.77 -4.64 1.51
CA ASN A 28 9.88 -3.81 0.72
C ASN A 28 10.43 -3.63 -0.70
N LEU A 29 9.73 -4.16 -1.68
CA LEU A 29 10.13 -4.07 -3.09
C LEU A 29 10.09 -2.63 -3.62
N MET A 30 9.41 -1.72 -2.93
CA MET A 30 9.34 -0.31 -3.31
C MET A 30 10.70 0.40 -3.22
N SER A 31 11.66 -0.16 -2.47
CA SER A 31 12.99 0.46 -2.34
C SER A 31 13.74 0.57 -3.66
N THR A 32 13.43 -0.30 -4.63
CA THR A 32 14.05 -0.29 -5.96
C THR A 32 13.03 -0.04 -7.06
N ALA A 33 11.79 0.28 -6.72
CA ALA A 33 10.72 0.51 -7.67
C ALA A 33 10.74 1.94 -8.22
N HIS A 34 10.20 2.09 -9.41
CA HIS A 34 9.93 3.39 -10.00
C HIS A 34 8.44 3.68 -9.86
N VAL A 35 8.11 4.80 -9.22
CA VAL A 35 6.72 5.18 -8.92
C VAL A 35 6.42 6.53 -9.55
N PHE A 36 5.33 6.61 -10.28
CA PHE A 36 4.94 7.87 -10.92
C PHE A 36 3.43 7.99 -11.05
N SER A 37 2.97 9.22 -11.21
CA SER A 37 1.58 9.55 -11.52
C SER A 37 1.60 10.75 -12.45
N GLU A 38 0.72 10.76 -13.45
CA GLU A 38 0.56 11.92 -14.32
C GLU A 38 -0.09 13.09 -13.58
N ASN A 39 -0.87 12.79 -12.54
CA ASN A 39 -1.52 13.79 -11.71
C ASN A 39 -0.80 13.86 -10.37
N GLU A 40 0.27 14.64 -10.29
CA GLU A 40 1.00 14.81 -9.04
C GLU A 40 1.38 16.29 -8.84
N ASP A 41 1.24 16.73 -7.59
CA ASP A 41 1.74 18.03 -7.17
C ASP A 41 3.28 17.97 -7.18
N PRO A 42 3.99 18.90 -7.86
CA PRO A 42 5.46 18.87 -7.90
C PRO A 42 6.12 18.88 -6.52
N ALA A 43 5.47 19.46 -5.51
CA ALA A 43 5.97 19.45 -4.14
C ALA A 43 5.70 18.12 -3.42
N HIS A 44 4.78 17.30 -3.93
CA HIS A 44 4.36 16.04 -3.31
C HIS A 44 4.27 14.92 -4.36
N PRO A 45 5.39 14.55 -4.99
CA PRO A 45 5.36 13.57 -6.08
C PRO A 45 5.11 12.15 -5.58
N ALA A 46 4.70 11.27 -6.50
CA ALA A 46 4.44 9.86 -6.20
C ALA A 46 5.70 9.13 -5.69
N SER A 47 6.88 9.59 -6.05
CA SER A 47 8.13 9.00 -5.56
C SER A 47 8.28 9.08 -4.04
N ASN A 48 7.55 9.97 -3.37
CA ASN A 48 7.52 10.04 -1.91
C ASN A 48 6.92 8.79 -1.27
N LEU A 49 6.16 8.01 -2.03
CA LEU A 49 5.48 6.81 -1.52
C LEU A 49 6.43 5.66 -1.21
N THR A 50 7.69 5.75 -1.60
CA THR A 50 8.71 4.77 -1.25
C THR A 50 9.23 4.93 0.19
N LYS A 51 8.87 6.03 0.86
CA LYS A 51 9.34 6.37 2.20
C LYS A 51 8.17 6.28 3.19
N ASP A 52 8.37 5.57 4.29
CA ASP A 52 7.36 5.46 5.34
C ASP A 52 7.56 6.57 6.37
N THR A 53 7.10 7.76 6.05
CA THR A 53 7.22 8.94 6.90
C THR A 53 6.02 9.87 6.71
N LEU A 54 5.64 10.56 7.77
CA LEU A 54 4.58 11.58 7.71
C LEU A 54 5.09 12.91 7.15
N GLU A 55 6.40 13.06 6.95
CA GLU A 55 7.00 14.29 6.45
C GLU A 55 6.97 14.41 4.93
N ALA A 56 6.78 13.29 4.25
CA ALA A 56 6.71 13.27 2.78
C ALA A 56 5.48 12.45 2.37
N TRP A 57 4.64 13.02 1.51
CA TRP A 57 3.46 12.33 1.02
C TRP A 57 3.26 12.59 -0.46
N TYR A 58 2.40 11.80 -1.08
CA TYR A 58 1.94 12.02 -2.43
C TYR A 58 0.59 12.75 -2.38
N GLN A 59 0.42 13.73 -3.25
CA GLN A 59 -0.82 14.45 -3.42
C GLN A 59 -1.05 14.71 -4.90
N PRO A 60 -2.26 14.45 -5.45
CA PRO A 60 -2.59 14.86 -6.81
C PRO A 60 -2.57 16.37 -6.93
N GLU A 61 -2.24 16.87 -8.11
CA GLU A 61 -2.33 18.30 -8.39
C GLU A 61 -3.76 18.78 -8.55
N SER A 62 -4.64 17.92 -9.07
CA SER A 62 -6.04 18.24 -9.33
C SER A 62 -6.97 17.14 -8.85
N SER A 63 -8.26 17.47 -8.72
CA SER A 63 -9.31 16.53 -8.34
C SER A 63 -9.88 15.73 -9.51
N GLU A 64 -9.24 15.80 -10.67
CA GLU A 64 -9.66 15.05 -11.85
C GLU A 64 -9.56 13.54 -11.61
N LEU A 65 -10.64 12.82 -11.89
CA LEU A 65 -10.74 11.37 -11.67
C LEU A 65 -10.71 10.61 -12.99
N PRO A 66 -10.18 9.37 -12.98
CA PRO A 66 -9.50 8.71 -11.86
C PRO A 66 -8.06 9.19 -11.69
N VAL A 67 -7.52 9.04 -10.49
CA VAL A 67 -6.11 9.28 -10.23
C VAL A 67 -5.38 7.95 -10.26
N GLU A 68 -4.35 7.83 -11.09
CA GLU A 68 -3.60 6.59 -11.25
C GLU A 68 -2.17 6.76 -10.73
N ILE A 69 -1.74 5.82 -9.88
CA ILE A 69 -0.37 5.72 -9.39
C ILE A 69 0.20 4.43 -9.95
N THR A 70 1.23 4.54 -10.77
CA THR A 70 1.85 3.39 -11.43
C THR A 70 3.18 3.06 -10.78
N ILE A 71 3.38 1.78 -10.51
CA ILE A 71 4.57 1.25 -9.86
C ILE A 71 5.22 0.22 -10.78
N CYS A 72 6.47 0.46 -11.12
CA CYS A 72 7.28 -0.48 -11.91
C CYS A 72 8.36 -1.06 -11.00
N LEU A 73 8.30 -2.37 -10.76
CA LEU A 73 9.29 -3.08 -9.97
C LEU A 73 10.53 -3.35 -10.81
N ASP A 74 11.67 -3.57 -10.16
CA ASP A 74 12.93 -3.85 -10.85
C ASP A 74 12.95 -5.24 -11.52
N ASP A 75 12.08 -6.14 -11.09
CA ASP A 75 11.96 -7.49 -11.65
C ASP A 75 10.54 -8.00 -11.38
N SER A 76 10.23 -9.20 -11.89
CA SER A 76 9.00 -9.90 -11.56
C SER A 76 9.16 -10.62 -10.23
N TYR A 77 8.18 -10.47 -9.35
CA TYR A 77 8.18 -11.09 -8.02
C TYR A 77 6.87 -11.82 -7.77
N ASN A 78 6.94 -12.89 -7.00
CA ASN A 78 5.75 -13.50 -6.43
C ASN A 78 5.30 -12.60 -5.28
N LEU A 79 4.13 -11.98 -5.42
CA LEU A 79 3.65 -10.97 -4.48
C LEU A 79 3.01 -11.61 -3.26
N GLY A 80 3.23 -11.00 -2.09
CA GLY A 80 2.62 -11.40 -0.82
C GLY A 80 1.59 -10.41 -0.33
N TYR A 81 2.03 -9.18 -0.03
CA TYR A 81 1.17 -8.16 0.55
C TYR A 81 1.43 -6.78 -0.06
N LEU A 82 0.35 -6.01 -0.16
CA LEU A 82 0.38 -4.59 -0.48
C LEU A 82 -0.05 -3.83 0.77
N VAL A 83 0.69 -2.78 1.12
CA VAL A 83 0.35 -1.91 2.25
C VAL A 83 0.14 -0.49 1.72
N LEU A 84 -0.98 0.11 2.11
CA LEU A 84 -1.32 1.49 1.76
C LEU A 84 -1.54 2.29 3.03
N LYS A 85 -1.07 3.54 3.06
CA LYS A 85 -1.28 4.45 4.19
C LYS A 85 -1.68 5.84 3.72
N GLU A 86 -2.71 6.41 4.37
CA GLU A 86 -3.09 7.81 4.21
C GLU A 86 -2.53 8.65 5.37
N ALA A 87 -2.34 9.95 5.12
CA ALA A 87 -1.97 10.91 6.16
C ALA A 87 -3.19 11.25 7.01
N VAL A 88 -3.64 10.33 7.86
CA VAL A 88 -4.89 10.45 8.62
C VAL A 88 -4.92 11.63 9.59
N CYS A 89 -3.76 12.19 9.94
CA CYS A 89 -3.70 13.42 10.73
C CYS A 89 -4.37 14.62 10.03
N TYR A 90 -4.54 14.54 8.70
CA TYR A 90 -5.24 15.54 7.90
C TYR A 90 -6.63 15.09 7.46
N SER A 91 -7.08 13.94 7.89
CA SER A 91 -8.35 13.28 7.61
C SER A 91 -8.22 12.15 6.58
N GLN A 92 -9.17 11.23 6.68
CA GLN A 92 -9.29 10.11 5.75
C GLN A 92 -10.10 10.59 4.54
N ARG A 93 -9.51 10.54 3.35
CA ARG A 93 -10.06 11.20 2.16
C ARG A 93 -10.42 10.26 1.03
N VAL A 94 -9.71 9.13 0.87
CA VAL A 94 -10.03 8.17 -0.18
C VAL A 94 -11.34 7.46 0.13
N GLU A 95 -12.24 7.42 -0.84
CA GLU A 95 -13.56 6.81 -0.70
C GLU A 95 -13.74 5.56 -1.55
N LYS A 96 -12.98 5.43 -2.64
CA LYS A 96 -13.00 4.25 -3.48
C LYS A 96 -11.69 4.13 -4.24
N TYR A 97 -11.11 2.94 -4.25
CA TYR A 97 -9.89 2.67 -4.98
C TYR A 97 -9.87 1.24 -5.52
N GLU A 98 -8.97 1.00 -6.46
CA GLU A 98 -8.81 -0.28 -7.11
C GLU A 98 -7.32 -0.58 -7.30
N VAL A 99 -6.95 -1.85 -7.16
CA VAL A 99 -5.57 -2.30 -7.33
C VAL A 99 -5.48 -3.21 -8.54
N PHE A 100 -4.53 -2.91 -9.42
CA PHE A 100 -4.24 -3.71 -10.60
C PHE A 100 -2.82 -4.27 -10.50
N VAL A 101 -2.60 -5.46 -11.04
CA VAL A 101 -1.27 -6.01 -11.24
C VAL A 101 -1.06 -6.24 -12.74
N LYS A 102 0.17 -6.03 -13.19
CA LYS A 102 0.54 -6.28 -14.59
C LYS A 102 1.08 -7.69 -14.72
N GLU A 103 0.28 -8.54 -15.34
CA GLU A 103 0.63 -9.93 -15.62
C GLU A 103 0.95 -10.03 -17.11
N GLY A 104 2.26 -10.12 -17.46
CA GLY A 104 2.70 -9.96 -18.84
C GLY A 104 2.44 -8.54 -19.33
N GLU A 105 1.64 -8.38 -20.37
CA GLU A 105 1.27 -7.07 -20.92
C GLU A 105 -0.12 -6.63 -20.49
N ILE A 106 -0.81 -7.40 -19.67
CA ILE A 106 -2.21 -7.17 -19.29
C ILE A 106 -2.31 -6.68 -17.85
N TRP A 107 -3.08 -5.62 -17.64
CA TRP A 107 -3.43 -5.12 -16.31
C TRP A 107 -4.70 -5.81 -15.82
N ASN A 108 -4.60 -6.55 -14.72
CA ASN A 108 -5.73 -7.25 -14.11
C ASN A 108 -6.10 -6.64 -12.77
N SER A 109 -7.38 -6.34 -12.57
CA SER A 109 -7.89 -5.86 -11.29
C SER A 109 -7.90 -7.01 -10.29
N ILE A 110 -7.29 -6.81 -9.13
CA ILE A 110 -7.21 -7.85 -8.09
C ILE A 110 -7.88 -7.46 -6.79
N TYR A 111 -8.21 -6.19 -6.62
CA TYR A 111 -8.82 -5.72 -5.37
C TYR A 111 -9.50 -4.39 -5.57
N THR A 112 -10.68 -4.23 -4.96
CA THR A 112 -11.37 -2.95 -4.86
C THR A 112 -11.64 -2.67 -3.38
N GLY A 113 -11.45 -1.43 -2.96
CA GLY A 113 -11.68 -1.03 -1.58
C GLY A 113 -12.32 0.35 -1.52
N THR A 114 -12.79 0.70 -0.33
CA THR A 114 -13.45 2.00 -0.09
C THR A 114 -12.56 2.94 0.69
N VAL A 115 -11.88 2.42 1.72
CA VAL A 115 -11.14 3.23 2.67
C VAL A 115 -9.72 2.68 2.82
N ILE A 116 -8.74 3.57 2.83
CA ILE A 116 -7.35 3.21 3.12
C ILE A 116 -7.06 3.44 4.61
N GLY A 117 -7.23 4.68 5.07
CA GLY A 117 -7.01 5.03 6.47
C GLY A 117 -5.55 5.00 6.88
N TYR A 118 -5.31 4.83 8.17
CA TYR A 118 -3.97 4.80 8.74
C TYR A 118 -3.10 3.72 8.09
N GLN A 119 -3.65 2.53 7.91
CA GLN A 119 -2.93 1.44 7.28
C GLN A 119 -3.93 0.41 6.74
N LYS A 120 -3.76 0.06 5.48
CA LYS A 120 -4.53 -1.01 4.85
C LYS A 120 -3.54 -2.06 4.33
N ILE A 121 -3.69 -3.30 4.79
CA ILE A 121 -2.89 -4.44 4.37
C ILE A 121 -3.76 -5.32 3.46
N ILE A 122 -3.32 -5.52 2.23
CA ILE A 122 -4.07 -6.25 1.21
C ILE A 122 -3.28 -7.49 0.80
N PRO A 123 -3.80 -8.70 1.01
CA PRO A 123 -3.15 -9.91 0.50
C PRO A 123 -3.20 -9.93 -1.03
N VAL A 124 -2.06 -10.13 -1.66
CA VAL A 124 -1.95 -10.23 -3.13
C VAL A 124 -1.25 -11.53 -3.52
N LYS A 125 -1.30 -12.53 -2.65
CA LYS A 125 -0.68 -13.85 -2.85
C LYS A 125 -1.23 -14.53 -4.10
N GLY A 126 -0.38 -15.32 -4.73
CA GLY A 126 -0.75 -16.05 -5.94
C GLY A 126 -0.58 -15.23 -7.22
N LYS A 127 -0.11 -14.00 -7.11
CA LYS A 127 0.16 -13.14 -8.26
C LYS A 127 1.65 -12.98 -8.45
N LYS A 128 2.10 -13.10 -9.68
CA LYS A 128 3.47 -12.79 -10.06
C LYS A 128 3.43 -11.62 -11.03
N ALA A 129 4.07 -10.53 -10.66
CA ALA A 129 3.99 -9.31 -11.43
C ALA A 129 5.25 -8.46 -11.34
N ARG A 130 5.46 -7.64 -12.34
CA ARG A 130 6.52 -6.63 -12.37
C ARG A 130 5.95 -5.22 -12.20
N GLY A 131 4.64 -5.06 -12.33
CA GLY A 131 4.00 -3.78 -12.19
C GLY A 131 2.73 -3.85 -11.37
N MET A 132 2.42 -2.75 -10.74
CA MET A 132 1.20 -2.57 -9.96
C MET A 132 0.67 -1.16 -10.18
N LYS A 133 -0.64 -1.01 -10.14
CA LYS A 133 -1.28 0.29 -10.30
C LYS A 133 -2.34 0.44 -9.22
N ILE A 134 -2.33 1.59 -8.55
CA ILE A 134 -3.36 1.97 -7.61
C ILE A 134 -4.18 3.07 -8.28
N VAL A 135 -5.47 2.82 -8.44
CA VAL A 135 -6.39 3.77 -9.08
C VAL A 135 -7.34 4.30 -8.02
N LEU A 136 -7.32 5.61 -7.80
CA LEU A 136 -8.25 6.28 -6.89
C LEU A 136 -9.46 6.71 -7.70
N HIS A 137 -10.60 6.09 -7.43
CA HIS A 137 -11.84 6.34 -8.17
C HIS A 137 -12.69 7.44 -7.56
N ASP A 138 -12.55 7.68 -6.26
CA ASP A 138 -13.31 8.70 -5.57
C ASP A 138 -12.62 9.15 -4.30
N PHE A 139 -12.76 10.45 -3.96
CA PHE A 139 -12.26 11.04 -2.71
C PHE A 139 -13.00 12.35 -2.46
N ARG A 140 -13.14 12.73 -1.18
CA ARG A 140 -13.85 13.97 -0.80
C ARG A 140 -13.08 15.23 -1.15
N VAL A 141 -11.79 15.21 -0.82
CA VAL A 141 -10.82 16.27 -1.13
C VAL A 141 -9.56 15.58 -1.58
N LEU A 142 -8.59 16.33 -2.11
CA LEU A 142 -7.34 15.75 -2.61
C LEU A 142 -6.72 14.83 -1.55
N PRO A 143 -6.53 13.55 -1.87
CA PRO A 143 -5.99 12.60 -0.91
C PRO A 143 -4.52 12.86 -0.63
N LEU A 144 -4.08 12.46 0.55
CA LEU A 144 -2.69 12.54 0.97
C LEU A 144 -2.25 11.13 1.34
N LEU A 145 -1.45 10.50 0.48
CA LEU A 145 -0.93 9.16 0.72
C LEU A 145 0.51 9.26 1.22
N THR A 146 0.81 8.57 2.31
CA THR A 146 2.13 8.63 2.93
C THR A 146 3.01 7.45 2.58
N PHE A 147 2.43 6.32 2.17
CA PHE A 147 3.22 5.13 1.96
C PHE A 147 2.52 4.10 1.09
N ILE A 148 3.28 3.45 0.22
CA ILE A 148 2.92 2.21 -0.46
C ILE A 148 4.05 1.24 -0.22
N GLY A 149 3.74 0.07 0.32
CA GLY A 149 4.69 -1.02 0.48
C GLY A 149 4.25 -2.23 -0.31
N ILE A 150 5.18 -2.88 -1.01
CA ILE A 150 4.92 -4.11 -1.75
C ILE A 150 5.92 -5.15 -1.24
N TYR A 151 5.40 -6.27 -0.75
CA TYR A 151 6.21 -7.28 -0.10
C TYR A 151 6.07 -8.61 -0.83
N PRO A 152 7.20 -9.30 -1.10
CA PRO A 152 7.15 -10.58 -1.78
C PRO A 152 6.58 -11.67 -0.91
N GLU A 153 6.11 -12.74 -1.54
CA GLU A 153 5.63 -13.93 -0.85
C GLU A 153 6.78 -14.61 -0.12
N ASN A 154 6.55 -14.98 1.14
CA ASN A 154 7.49 -15.77 1.91
C ASN A 154 7.34 -17.24 1.56
N THR A 155 8.42 -17.86 1.12
CA THR A 155 8.48 -19.28 0.81
C THR A 155 9.27 -20.03 1.84
#